data_83e491d66436fbb456500c268175d4ac
#
_entry.id   83e491d66436fbb456500c268175d4ac
#
_cell.length_a   1.000
_cell.length_b   1.000
_cell.length_c   1.000
_cell.angle_alpha   90.00
_cell.angle_beta   90.00
_cell.angle_gamma   90.00
#
_symmetry.space_group_name_H-M   'P 1'
#
loop_
_entity.id
_entity.type
_entity.pdbx_description
1 polymer ?
#
loop_
_entity_poly.entity_id
_entity_poly.type
_entity_poly.pdbx_seq_one_letter_code
_entity_poly.pdbx_strand_id
1 'polypeptide(L)'
;VLNVYDKTVYNIDSLECTPEFIDPTKHYYLNVPADERALELFNACLNQFNFDVYILSSCHKRSSIFIAQRNDKLAWLDKHLPTFNKNHFITIPVGKSKAEFVANMLGRERLSNIDILIDDYSKNLNEWNALKGQGLKYFNTENTLDSYDGLTLDKQTSAQDVVNIINTIAQ
;
A
#
# COMPACT_ATOMS: atom_id res chain seq x y z
N VAL A 1 -2.90 -0.26 -0.45
CA VAL A 1 -3.91 0.79 -0.31
C VAL A 1 -3.35 2.05 -0.90
N LEU A 2 -3.86 2.43 -2.03
CA LEU A 2 -3.51 3.67 -2.67
C LEU A 2 -4.18 4.78 -1.90
N ASN A 3 -3.40 5.49 -1.13
CA ASN A 3 -3.84 6.72 -0.53
C ASN A 3 -3.77 7.79 -1.62
N VAL A 4 -4.90 8.11 -2.23
CA VAL A 4 -5.02 9.32 -3.03
C VAL A 4 -5.03 10.48 -2.04
N TYR A 5 -3.85 10.97 -1.67
CA TYR A 5 -3.71 12.22 -0.94
C TYR A 5 -3.71 13.36 -1.95
N ASP A 6 -4.61 14.28 -1.79
CA ASP A 6 -4.48 15.58 -2.43
C ASP A 6 -3.34 16.34 -1.75
N LYS A 7 -2.13 16.14 -2.26
CA LYS A 7 -0.91 16.81 -1.76
C LYS A 7 -0.94 18.33 -1.92
N THR A 8 -1.87 18.86 -2.72
CA THR A 8 -2.01 20.32 -2.91
C THR A 8 -2.65 20.98 -1.70
N VAL A 9 -3.41 20.23 -0.90
CA VAL A 9 -4.15 20.73 0.26
C VAL A 9 -3.43 20.45 1.58
N TYR A 10 -2.59 19.39 1.66
CA TYR A 10 -1.98 18.97 2.92
C TYR A 10 -0.47 18.72 2.78
N ASN A 11 0.32 19.35 3.64
CA ASN A 11 1.69 18.92 3.89
C ASN A 11 1.65 17.55 4.58
N ILE A 12 2.25 16.52 3.99
CA ILE A 12 2.21 15.13 4.48
C ILE A 12 2.65 15.03 5.94
N ASP A 13 3.62 15.83 6.37
CA ASP A 13 4.11 15.84 7.75
C ASP A 13 3.08 16.39 8.74
N SER A 14 2.07 17.13 8.28
CA SER A 14 0.99 17.69 9.09
C SER A 14 -0.33 16.91 9.02
N LEU A 15 -0.50 16.00 8.06
CA LEU A 15 -1.73 15.19 7.90
C LEU A 15 -2.09 14.39 9.15
N GLU A 16 -1.10 13.90 9.90
CA GLU A 16 -1.33 13.20 11.15
C GLU A 16 -2.07 14.04 12.21
N CYS A 17 -2.16 15.35 12.02
CA CYS A 17 -2.72 16.31 12.96
C CYS A 17 -3.98 17.02 12.44
N THR A 18 -4.43 16.76 11.20
CA THR A 18 -5.66 17.40 10.71
C THR A 18 -6.91 16.81 11.38
N PRO A 19 -7.92 17.63 11.70
CA PRO A 19 -9.14 17.16 12.33
C PRO A 19 -9.85 16.05 11.57
N GLU A 20 -9.87 16.14 10.24
CA GLU A 20 -10.52 15.15 9.38
C GLU A 20 -9.84 13.79 9.45
N PHE A 21 -8.53 13.77 9.63
CA PHE A 21 -7.72 12.56 9.65
C PHE A 21 -7.69 11.87 11.02
N ILE A 22 -7.72 12.66 12.11
CA ILE A 22 -7.61 12.15 13.49
C ILE A 22 -8.96 11.98 14.18
N ASP A 23 -10.02 12.62 13.68
CA ASP A 23 -11.36 12.48 14.22
C ASP A 23 -12.03 11.20 13.71
N PRO A 24 -12.22 10.18 14.57
CA PRO A 24 -12.80 8.91 14.13
C PRO A 24 -14.25 9.04 13.65
N THR A 25 -14.95 10.12 13.96
CA THR A 25 -16.34 10.35 13.52
C THR A 25 -16.44 10.83 12.08
N LYS A 26 -15.33 11.26 11.49
CA LYS A 26 -15.28 11.73 10.09
C LYS A 26 -15.18 10.60 9.07
N HIS A 27 -14.84 9.39 9.52
CA HIS A 27 -14.71 8.22 8.64
C HIS A 27 -13.90 8.50 7.38
N TYR A 28 -12.73 9.16 7.55
CA TYR A 28 -11.93 9.67 6.45
C TYR A 28 -11.64 8.59 5.39
N TYR A 29 -11.14 7.43 5.81
CA TYR A 29 -10.75 6.38 4.86
C TYR A 29 -11.93 5.67 4.19
N LEU A 30 -13.09 5.66 4.82
CA LEU A 30 -14.30 5.08 4.23
C LEU A 30 -14.76 5.89 3.00
N ASN A 31 -14.49 7.19 3.00
CA ASN A 31 -14.93 8.13 1.99
C ASN A 31 -13.88 8.42 0.90
N VAL A 32 -12.67 7.86 1.00
CA VAL A 32 -11.63 8.03 -0.02
C VAL A 32 -12.10 7.38 -1.34
N PRO A 33 -12.06 8.11 -2.46
CA PRO A 33 -12.41 7.54 -3.76
C PRO A 33 -11.44 6.41 -4.14
N ALA A 34 -11.94 5.43 -4.87
CA ALA A 34 -11.11 4.36 -5.38
C ALA A 34 -10.29 4.84 -6.57
N ASP A 35 -9.03 4.41 -6.63
CA ASP A 35 -8.25 4.46 -7.86
C ASP A 35 -8.57 3.20 -8.67
N GLU A 36 -9.35 3.36 -9.75
CA GLU A 36 -9.84 2.25 -10.58
C GLU A 36 -8.69 1.43 -11.16
N ARG A 37 -7.62 2.08 -11.58
CA ARG A 37 -6.43 1.40 -12.09
C ARG A 37 -5.78 0.53 -11.03
N ALA A 38 -5.67 1.04 -9.81
CA ALA A 38 -5.12 0.27 -8.71
C ALA A 38 -5.99 -0.93 -8.33
N LEU A 39 -7.31 -0.78 -8.39
CA LEU A 39 -8.23 -1.90 -8.20
C LEU A 39 -8.06 -2.94 -9.30
N GLU A 40 -7.90 -2.52 -10.56
CA GLU A 40 -7.64 -3.41 -11.70
C GLU A 40 -6.34 -4.19 -11.51
N LEU A 41 -5.23 -3.51 -11.18
CA LEU A 41 -3.94 -4.14 -10.89
C LEU A 41 -4.04 -5.14 -9.75
N PHE A 42 -4.68 -4.74 -8.65
CA PHE A 42 -4.87 -5.60 -7.49
C PHE A 42 -5.65 -6.86 -7.83
N ASN A 43 -6.77 -6.72 -8.55
CA ASN A 43 -7.59 -7.86 -8.97
C ASN A 43 -6.84 -8.78 -9.93
N ALA A 44 -6.02 -8.23 -10.84
CA ALA A 44 -5.19 -9.05 -11.73
C ALA A 44 -4.19 -9.90 -10.94
N CYS A 45 -3.54 -9.33 -9.92
CA CYS A 45 -2.65 -10.09 -9.04
C CYS A 45 -3.42 -11.12 -8.20
N LEU A 46 -4.56 -10.74 -7.64
CA LEU A 46 -5.38 -11.62 -6.80
C LEU A 46 -5.87 -12.87 -7.57
N ASN A 47 -6.08 -12.76 -8.87
CA ASN A 47 -6.51 -13.86 -9.73
C ASN A 47 -5.36 -14.81 -10.13
N GLN A 48 -4.12 -14.54 -9.74
CA GLN A 48 -3.00 -15.46 -9.95
C GLN A 48 -2.95 -16.49 -8.82
N PHE A 49 -3.07 -17.75 -9.14
CA PHE A 49 -3.10 -18.85 -8.15
C PHE A 49 -1.76 -19.04 -7.39
N ASN A 50 -0.66 -18.55 -7.97
CA ASN A 50 0.69 -18.62 -7.40
C ASN A 50 1.09 -17.37 -6.61
N PHE A 51 0.20 -16.37 -6.49
CA PHE A 51 0.47 -15.17 -5.71
C PHE A 51 -0.28 -15.22 -4.38
N ASP A 52 0.46 -14.92 -3.31
CA ASP A 52 -0.12 -14.67 -1.98
C ASP A 52 -0.22 -13.15 -1.77
N VAL A 53 -1.40 -12.59 -2.04
CA VAL A 53 -1.58 -11.14 -2.15
C VAL A 53 -2.07 -10.55 -0.84
N TYR A 54 -1.35 -9.54 -0.34
CA TYR A 54 -1.65 -8.81 0.89
C TYR A 54 -1.89 -7.33 0.63
N ILE A 55 -2.69 -6.70 1.48
CA ILE A 55 -2.78 -5.24 1.57
C ILE A 55 -2.10 -4.80 2.85
N LEU A 56 -1.06 -3.97 2.71
CA LEU A 56 -0.26 -3.44 3.81
C LEU A 56 -0.46 -1.93 3.93
N SER A 57 -1.09 -1.48 5.01
CA SER A 57 -1.51 -0.09 5.19
C SER A 57 -1.10 0.49 6.53
N SER A 58 -0.71 1.76 6.53
CA SER A 58 -0.38 2.49 7.76
C SER A 58 -1.63 3.08 8.39
N CYS A 59 -1.71 3.04 9.73
CA CYS A 59 -2.72 3.72 10.54
C CYS A 59 -2.03 4.57 11.61
N HIS A 60 -2.76 5.54 12.17
CA HIS A 60 -2.24 6.45 13.18
C HIS A 60 -1.65 5.70 14.38
N LYS A 61 -0.57 6.23 15.00
CA LYS A 61 0.12 5.60 16.14
C LYS A 61 -0.68 5.55 17.45
N ARG A 62 -1.69 6.45 17.63
CA ARG A 62 -2.56 6.46 18.82
C ARG A 62 -3.63 5.37 18.69
N SER A 63 -3.73 4.49 19.68
CA SER A 63 -4.53 3.26 19.61
C SER A 63 -6.00 3.47 19.23
N SER A 64 -6.69 4.48 19.80
CA SER A 64 -8.11 4.75 19.49
C SER A 64 -8.32 5.17 18.04
N ILE A 65 -7.42 6.01 17.51
CA ILE A 65 -7.46 6.44 16.10
C ILE A 65 -7.04 5.31 15.18
N PHE A 66 -6.04 4.51 15.57
CA PHE A 66 -5.61 3.32 14.82
C PHE A 66 -6.76 2.36 14.56
N ILE A 67 -7.53 2.04 15.63
CA ILE A 67 -8.66 1.12 15.52
C ILE A 67 -9.73 1.69 14.57
N ALA A 68 -10.09 2.96 14.73
CA ALA A 68 -11.08 3.60 13.87
C ALA A 68 -10.64 3.62 12.41
N GLN A 69 -9.41 4.03 12.11
CA GLN A 69 -8.87 4.04 10.75
C GLN A 69 -8.78 2.64 10.15
N ARG A 70 -8.40 1.63 10.94
CA ARG A 70 -8.41 0.25 10.49
C ARG A 70 -9.81 -0.22 10.11
N ASN A 71 -10.81 0.10 10.92
CA ASN A 71 -12.20 -0.29 10.66
C ASN A 71 -12.75 0.41 9.41
N ASP A 72 -12.47 1.69 9.22
CA ASP A 72 -12.84 2.43 8.01
C ASP A 72 -12.22 1.81 6.75
N LYS A 73 -10.93 1.46 6.82
CA LYS A 73 -10.23 0.79 5.71
C LYS A 73 -10.80 -0.59 5.42
N LEU A 74 -11.18 -1.35 6.44
CA LEU A 74 -11.87 -2.63 6.26
C LEU A 74 -13.22 -2.44 5.58
N ALA A 75 -14.02 -1.48 6.02
CA ALA A 75 -15.32 -1.19 5.41
C ALA A 75 -15.15 -0.70 3.95
N TRP A 76 -14.11 0.09 3.68
CA TRP A 76 -13.74 0.48 2.31
C TRP A 76 -13.38 -0.73 1.45
N LEU A 77 -12.59 -1.69 1.98
CA LEU A 77 -12.24 -2.93 1.30
C LEU A 77 -13.46 -3.82 1.04
N ASP A 78 -14.39 -3.90 1.99
CA ASP A 78 -15.64 -4.63 1.80
C ASP A 78 -16.47 -4.09 0.63
N LYS A 79 -16.47 -2.78 0.46
CA LYS A 79 -17.16 -2.10 -0.62
C LYS A 79 -16.49 -2.29 -1.99
N HIS A 80 -15.18 -2.17 -2.07
CA HIS A 80 -14.44 -2.09 -3.34
C HIS A 80 -13.75 -3.40 -3.74
N LEU A 81 -13.48 -4.29 -2.78
CA LEU A 81 -12.83 -5.59 -2.95
C LEU A 81 -13.55 -6.67 -2.14
N PRO A 82 -14.82 -6.97 -2.44
CA PRO A 82 -15.65 -7.86 -1.61
C PRO A 82 -15.12 -9.30 -1.53
N THR A 83 -14.39 -9.76 -2.53
CA THR A 83 -13.81 -11.12 -2.59
C THR A 83 -12.44 -11.23 -1.92
N PHE A 84 -11.82 -10.11 -1.52
CA PHE A 84 -10.52 -10.11 -0.87
C PHE A 84 -10.58 -10.73 0.53
N ASN A 85 -9.65 -11.64 0.81
CA ASN A 85 -9.51 -12.23 2.15
C ASN A 85 -8.99 -11.20 3.15
N LYS A 86 -9.85 -10.76 4.08
CA LYS A 86 -9.51 -9.72 5.07
C LYS A 86 -8.42 -10.15 6.07
N ASN A 87 -8.12 -11.46 6.19
CA ASN A 87 -6.98 -11.94 6.97
C ASN A 87 -5.63 -11.52 6.33
N HIS A 88 -5.62 -11.19 5.03
CA HIS A 88 -4.47 -10.63 4.33
C HIS A 88 -4.40 -9.09 4.40
N PHE A 89 -5.26 -8.45 5.19
CA PHE A 89 -5.18 -7.01 5.47
C PHE A 89 -4.34 -6.74 6.72
N ILE A 90 -3.15 -6.21 6.51
CA ILE A 90 -2.18 -5.89 7.56
C ILE A 90 -2.13 -4.39 7.77
N THR A 91 -2.26 -3.97 9.03
CA THR A 91 -2.13 -2.56 9.41
C THR A 91 -0.97 -2.37 10.36
N ILE A 92 -0.18 -1.34 10.12
CA ILE A 92 0.98 -0.97 10.94
C ILE A 92 0.84 0.48 11.42
N PRO A 93 1.42 0.83 12.57
CA PRO A 93 1.47 2.22 12.99
C PRO A 93 2.29 3.07 12.01
N VAL A 94 1.82 4.27 11.70
CA VAL A 94 2.55 5.26 10.91
C VAL A 94 3.95 5.51 11.53
N GLY A 95 4.95 5.64 10.66
CA GLY A 95 6.35 5.83 11.05
C GLY A 95 7.11 4.52 11.33
N LYS A 96 6.45 3.37 11.29
CA LYS A 96 7.13 2.07 11.30
C LYS A 96 7.48 1.61 9.89
N SER A 97 8.64 0.98 9.74
CA SER A 97 9.05 0.39 8.48
C SER A 97 8.13 -0.76 8.09
N LYS A 98 7.55 -0.69 6.89
CA LYS A 98 6.76 -1.80 6.31
C LYS A 98 7.64 -3.03 6.11
N ALA A 99 8.87 -2.83 5.64
CA ALA A 99 9.81 -3.89 5.35
C ALA A 99 10.21 -4.67 6.61
N GLU A 100 10.62 -3.96 7.67
CA GLU A 100 10.95 -4.59 8.96
C GLU A 100 9.76 -5.32 9.57
N PHE A 101 8.57 -4.71 9.48
CA PHE A 101 7.36 -5.32 10.03
C PHE A 101 7.06 -6.66 9.34
N VAL A 102 7.11 -6.71 8.00
CA VAL A 102 6.84 -7.94 7.25
C VAL A 102 7.95 -8.97 7.45
N ALA A 103 9.22 -8.58 7.44
CA ALA A 103 10.33 -9.49 7.73
C ALA A 103 10.16 -10.16 9.09
N ASN A 104 9.85 -9.38 10.13
CA ASN A 104 9.57 -9.90 11.48
C ASN A 104 8.34 -10.82 11.52
N MET A 105 7.25 -10.45 10.84
CA MET A 105 6.04 -11.29 10.74
C MET A 105 6.33 -12.64 10.10
N LEU A 106 7.23 -12.67 9.11
CA LEU A 106 7.68 -13.91 8.45
C LEU A 106 8.75 -14.67 9.24
N GLY A 107 9.18 -14.17 10.41
CA GLY A 107 10.25 -14.76 11.21
C GLY A 107 11.63 -14.71 10.54
N ARG A 108 11.87 -13.69 9.72
CA ARG A 108 13.10 -13.51 8.93
C ARG A 108 13.81 -12.23 9.33
N GLU A 109 15.14 -12.19 9.22
CA GLU A 109 15.94 -10.96 9.38
C GLU A 109 15.85 -10.04 8.15
N ARG A 110 15.52 -10.59 6.99
CA ARG A 110 15.40 -9.89 5.72
C ARG A 110 14.34 -10.54 4.82
N LEU A 111 13.88 -9.77 3.88
CA LEU A 111 13.01 -10.20 2.80
C LEU A 111 13.80 -11.00 1.74
N SER A 112 13.13 -11.47 0.72
CA SER A 112 13.70 -12.16 -0.43
C SER A 112 13.23 -11.49 -1.73
N ASN A 113 13.84 -11.84 -2.85
CA ASN A 113 13.48 -11.32 -4.16
C ASN A 113 12.03 -11.63 -4.60
N ILE A 114 11.40 -12.63 -4.00
CA ILE A 114 9.98 -12.95 -4.25
C ILE A 114 9.01 -12.17 -3.36
N ASP A 115 9.52 -11.44 -2.35
CA ASP A 115 8.70 -10.55 -1.53
C ASP A 115 8.62 -9.19 -2.23
N ILE A 116 7.49 -8.93 -2.91
CA ILE A 116 7.31 -7.78 -3.78
C ILE A 116 6.37 -6.76 -3.12
N LEU A 117 6.78 -5.50 -3.07
CA LEU A 117 5.96 -4.38 -2.61
C LEU A 117 5.62 -3.45 -3.77
N ILE A 118 4.34 -3.26 -4.04
CA ILE A 118 3.84 -2.20 -4.93
C ILE A 118 3.37 -1.06 -4.03
N ASP A 119 4.02 0.10 -4.13
CA ASP A 119 3.74 1.26 -3.26
C ASP A 119 3.97 2.55 -4.05
N ASP A 120 3.25 3.60 -3.70
CA ASP A 120 3.40 4.93 -4.29
C ASP A 120 4.45 5.78 -3.56
N TYR A 121 4.93 5.37 -2.40
CA TYR A 121 5.84 6.11 -1.55
C TYR A 121 7.27 5.54 -1.60
N SER A 122 8.20 6.28 -2.21
CA SER A 122 9.58 5.85 -2.44
C SER A 122 10.33 5.43 -1.18
N LYS A 123 10.07 6.06 -0.05
CA LYS A 123 10.68 5.67 1.24
C LYS A 123 10.37 4.21 1.58
N ASN A 124 9.09 3.78 1.45
CA ASN A 124 8.71 2.40 1.72
C ASN A 124 9.43 1.43 0.79
N LEU A 125 9.54 1.77 -0.49
CA LEU A 125 10.21 0.95 -1.50
C LEU A 125 11.72 0.87 -1.26
N ASN A 126 12.36 1.98 -0.90
CA ASN A 126 13.78 2.01 -0.57
C ASN A 126 14.09 1.16 0.67
N GLU A 127 13.28 1.25 1.72
CA GLU A 127 13.40 0.39 2.91
C GLU A 127 13.18 -1.09 2.56
N TRP A 128 12.21 -1.39 1.65
CA TRP A 128 11.92 -2.73 1.18
C TRP A 128 13.09 -3.34 0.42
N ASN A 129 13.67 -2.59 -0.52
CA ASN A 129 14.85 -3.01 -1.29
C ASN A 129 16.09 -3.16 -0.39
N ALA A 130 16.27 -2.29 0.62
CA ALA A 130 17.37 -2.38 1.58
C ALA A 130 17.33 -3.71 2.37
N LEU A 131 16.14 -4.23 2.64
CA LEU A 131 15.94 -5.56 3.26
C LEU A 131 15.88 -6.72 2.25
N LYS A 132 16.28 -6.50 1.00
CA LYS A 132 16.37 -7.52 -0.07
C LYS A 132 15.04 -7.97 -0.69
N GLY A 133 13.94 -7.28 -0.41
CA GLY A 133 12.72 -7.42 -1.19
C GLY A 133 12.80 -6.67 -2.52
N GLN A 134 11.74 -6.73 -3.32
CA GLN A 134 11.62 -6.03 -4.61
C GLN A 134 10.52 -4.97 -4.51
N GLY A 135 10.90 -3.70 -4.67
CA GLY A 135 9.97 -2.58 -4.72
C GLY A 135 9.55 -2.25 -6.16
N LEU A 136 8.26 -2.08 -6.37
CA LEU A 136 7.69 -1.58 -7.63
C LEU A 136 6.97 -0.25 -7.34
N LYS A 137 7.44 0.83 -7.94
CA LYS A 137 6.84 2.15 -7.76
C LYS A 137 5.55 2.26 -8.55
N TYR A 138 4.44 2.49 -7.85
CA TYR A 138 3.17 2.83 -8.48
C TYR A 138 3.09 4.35 -8.68
N PHE A 139 2.94 4.79 -9.92
CA PHE A 139 2.67 6.19 -10.22
C PHE A 139 1.17 6.47 -10.21
N ASN A 140 0.74 7.24 -9.23
CA ASN A 140 -0.52 7.97 -9.32
C ASN A 140 -0.26 9.39 -9.85
N THR A 141 -1.31 10.16 -10.10
CA THR A 141 -1.21 11.52 -10.65
C THR A 141 -0.43 12.50 -9.77
N GLU A 142 -0.17 12.14 -8.53
CA GLU A 142 0.34 13.03 -7.49
C GLU A 142 1.79 12.77 -7.10
N ASN A 143 2.36 11.61 -7.48
CA ASN A 143 3.71 11.18 -7.08
C ASN A 143 4.82 11.50 -8.07
N THR A 144 4.61 12.44 -8.98
CA THR A 144 5.56 12.77 -10.06
C THR A 144 6.87 13.43 -9.59
N LEU A 145 6.95 13.85 -8.33
CA LEU A 145 8.10 14.58 -7.78
C LEU A 145 9.06 13.72 -6.96
N ASP A 146 8.75 12.45 -6.79
CA ASP A 146 9.48 11.57 -5.90
C ASP A 146 10.46 10.71 -6.72
N SER A 147 11.77 10.89 -6.56
CA SER A 147 12.79 10.10 -7.26
C SER A 147 12.89 8.70 -6.67
N TYR A 148 12.69 7.70 -7.48
CA TYR A 148 12.91 6.30 -7.16
C TYR A 148 13.71 5.63 -8.26
N ASP A 149 14.84 5.00 -7.92
CA ASP A 149 15.78 4.43 -8.89
C ASP A 149 15.45 2.96 -9.27
N GLY A 150 14.39 2.38 -8.69
CA GLY A 150 13.94 1.02 -8.97
C GLY A 150 12.91 0.94 -10.10
N LEU A 151 12.31 -0.25 -10.24
CA LEU A 151 11.27 -0.49 -11.24
C LEU A 151 10.02 0.35 -10.97
N THR A 152 9.50 0.94 -12.03
CA THR A 152 8.33 1.82 -11.97
C THR A 152 7.21 1.31 -12.86
N LEU A 153 5.99 1.40 -12.38
CA LEU A 153 4.76 1.12 -13.12
C LEU A 153 4.21 2.46 -13.60
N ASP A 154 4.43 2.81 -14.85
CA ASP A 154 3.91 4.04 -15.42
C ASP A 154 2.38 3.98 -15.60
N LYS A 155 1.78 5.10 -15.99
CA LYS A 155 0.31 5.20 -16.16
C LYS A 155 -0.24 4.31 -17.27
N GLN A 156 0.60 3.82 -18.17
CA GLN A 156 0.23 3.01 -19.33
C GLN A 156 0.49 1.51 -19.10
N THR A 157 1.23 1.16 -18.05
CA THR A 157 1.48 -0.24 -17.71
C THR A 157 0.16 -0.95 -17.41
N SER A 158 -0.20 -1.94 -18.24
CA SER A 158 -1.45 -2.68 -18.07
C SER A 158 -1.38 -3.61 -16.84
N ALA A 159 -2.54 -4.02 -16.35
CA ALA A 159 -2.61 -5.00 -15.27
C ALA A 159 -1.91 -6.32 -15.63
N GLN A 160 -2.03 -6.76 -16.88
CA GLN A 160 -1.34 -7.96 -17.36
C GLN A 160 0.18 -7.78 -17.41
N ASP A 161 0.67 -6.61 -17.80
CA ASP A 161 2.12 -6.33 -17.80
C ASP A 161 2.68 -6.35 -16.37
N VAL A 162 1.93 -5.84 -15.40
CA VAL A 162 2.34 -5.93 -13.97
C VAL A 162 2.45 -7.39 -13.54
N VAL A 163 1.49 -8.23 -13.87
CA VAL A 163 1.55 -9.67 -13.57
C VAL A 163 2.78 -10.31 -14.23
N ASN A 164 3.08 -9.97 -15.49
CA ASN A 164 4.25 -10.47 -16.20
C ASN A 164 5.57 -10.01 -15.55
N ILE A 165 5.66 -8.74 -15.15
CA ILE A 165 6.81 -8.18 -14.41
C ILE A 165 7.02 -8.96 -13.10
N ILE A 166 5.95 -9.15 -12.30
CA ILE A 166 6.03 -9.89 -11.06
C ILE A 166 6.51 -11.33 -11.29
N ASN A 167 5.96 -12.03 -12.27
CA ASN A 167 6.38 -13.39 -12.60
C ASN A 167 7.84 -13.46 -13.06
N THR A 168 8.35 -12.43 -13.73
CA THR A 168 9.75 -12.36 -14.15
C THR A 168 10.69 -12.13 -12.96
N ILE A 169 10.29 -11.30 -11.99
CA ILE A 169 11.08 -11.04 -10.79
C ILE A 169 11.14 -12.27 -9.88
N ALA A 170 10.06 -13.05 -9.82
CA ALA A 170 9.91 -14.18 -8.91
C ALA A 170 10.61 -15.48 -9.40
N GLN A 171 11.22 -15.46 -10.58
CA GLN A 171 12.03 -16.56 -11.13
C GLN A 171 13.47 -16.49 -10.62
#